data_a211667d22a424a21e270f0e0dc701a0
#
_entry.id   a211667d22a424a21e270f0e0dc701a0
#
_cell.length_a   1.000
_cell.length_b   1.000
_cell.length_c   1.000
_cell.angle_alpha   90.00
_cell.angle_beta   90.00
_cell.angle_gamma   90.00
#
_symmetry.space_group_name_H-M   'P 1'
#
loop_
_entity.id
_entity.type
_entity.pdbx_description
1 polymer ?
#
loop_
_entity_poly.entity_id
_entity_poly.type
_entity_poly.pdbx_seq_one_letter_code
_entity_poly.pdbx_strand_id
1 'polypeptide(L)'
;MKLIINNRGKEIELDGVIRGVNNKFYVEIRVPDEIKLESIITNIKGEYNFKGKVTLINNRNSSVRGSDSNPNESIYVYEVGYLVSGYVDEKDLLISSMLIYFKELDYFFVEDEYKIDIKKMKTELTITQKYNSEILLDDENVTIKYNRTAGIDHDLAGHTLLLNPAKISILFKNAIRLSNIFEEISKIEKVLGFVFDKKMNLIETYICDNNNECHELIIQSQKEYNDVRVNDFFIVDLNSKQLLKDVLKKYYSDKRIAGAINMFYEYIYNDLDDIFEFTSLVNTLELILSDEKYKEETRKYALETNEKLKQNNIEMNKIFEVISEEQVKVIKQFYRFNNVELRDKLKYIFYNYFKLQQNEKSEKYISAIINTRNYFVHGGEKVNILNPVDMVETKYLLKMILYILILSICTSESNPKVEANNLAIPTVYNTAIKYFT
;
A
#
# COMPACT_ATOMS: atom_id res chain seq x y z
N MET A 1 7.07 -12.16 -35.90
CA MET A 1 5.65 -11.74 -36.02
C MET A 1 5.58 -10.31 -36.55
N LYS A 2 4.43 -9.95 -37.08
CA LYS A 2 4.19 -8.56 -37.48
C LYS A 2 3.75 -7.74 -36.26
N LEU A 3 4.37 -6.58 -36.07
CA LEU A 3 4.05 -5.60 -35.06
C LEU A 3 3.54 -4.33 -35.71
N ILE A 4 2.44 -3.79 -35.21
CA ILE A 4 1.91 -2.49 -35.63
C ILE A 4 2.36 -1.43 -34.62
N ILE A 5 3.07 -0.44 -35.08
CA ILE A 5 3.74 0.55 -34.24
C ILE A 5 3.27 1.95 -34.63
N ASN A 6 2.86 2.75 -33.68
CA ASN A 6 2.61 4.15 -33.92
C ASN A 6 3.93 4.94 -33.70
N ASN A 7 4.60 5.30 -34.78
CA ASN A 7 5.82 6.08 -34.78
C ASN A 7 5.54 7.48 -35.34
N ARG A 8 5.64 8.51 -34.49
CA ARG A 8 5.39 9.93 -34.87
C ARG A 8 4.00 10.16 -35.49
N GLY A 9 2.98 9.48 -34.96
CA GLY A 9 1.61 9.60 -35.45
C GLY A 9 1.30 8.83 -36.73
N LYS A 10 2.22 7.99 -37.21
CA LYS A 10 1.99 7.08 -38.35
C LYS A 10 2.07 5.65 -37.89
N GLU A 11 1.08 4.85 -38.25
CA GLU A 11 1.14 3.40 -38.05
C GLU A 11 2.07 2.80 -39.11
N ILE A 12 3.04 2.01 -38.64
CA ILE A 12 3.97 1.24 -39.48
C ILE A 12 3.95 -0.21 -39.03
N GLU A 13 4.05 -1.13 -39.98
CA GLU A 13 4.15 -2.56 -39.72
C GLU A 13 5.60 -3.01 -39.85
N LEU A 14 6.15 -3.58 -38.79
CA LEU A 14 7.54 -4.08 -38.74
C LEU A 14 7.59 -5.50 -38.21
N ASP A 15 8.67 -6.19 -38.51
CA ASP A 15 8.92 -7.51 -37.96
C ASP A 15 9.53 -7.40 -36.54
N GLY A 16 9.03 -8.22 -35.61
CA GLY A 16 9.58 -8.24 -34.27
C GLY A 16 9.16 -9.47 -33.46
N VAL A 17 9.64 -9.50 -32.22
CA VAL A 17 9.39 -10.58 -31.23
C VAL A 17 9.17 -9.99 -29.86
N ILE A 18 8.13 -10.45 -29.18
CA ILE A 18 7.88 -10.13 -27.77
C ILE A 18 8.50 -11.23 -26.92
N ARG A 19 9.31 -10.86 -25.92
CA ARG A 19 9.98 -11.78 -25.00
C ARG A 19 9.70 -11.42 -23.56
N GLY A 20 9.43 -12.44 -22.74
CA GLY A 20 9.45 -12.34 -21.27
C GLY A 20 10.78 -12.88 -20.75
N VAL A 21 11.52 -12.07 -19.96
CA VAL A 21 12.78 -12.45 -19.33
C VAL A 21 12.78 -11.91 -17.91
N ASN A 22 12.97 -12.77 -16.90
CA ASN A 22 13.04 -12.37 -15.50
C ASN A 22 11.88 -11.45 -15.06
N ASN A 23 10.64 -11.83 -15.38
CA ASN A 23 9.42 -11.09 -15.08
C ASN A 23 9.33 -9.69 -15.75
N LYS A 24 10.16 -9.44 -16.74
CA LYS A 24 10.10 -8.23 -17.58
C LYS A 24 9.73 -8.61 -18.99
N PHE A 25 9.02 -7.72 -19.67
CA PHE A 25 8.70 -7.86 -21.08
C PHE A 25 9.60 -6.95 -21.91
N TYR A 26 10.08 -7.52 -23.00
CA TYR A 26 10.86 -6.80 -24.01
C TYR A 26 10.25 -7.04 -25.37
N VAL A 27 10.33 -6.05 -26.24
CA VAL A 27 10.03 -6.21 -27.64
C VAL A 27 11.26 -5.89 -28.47
N GLU A 28 11.69 -6.84 -29.30
CA GLU A 28 12.75 -6.65 -30.28
C GLU A 28 12.09 -6.37 -31.63
N ILE A 29 12.44 -5.24 -32.26
CA ILE A 29 11.86 -4.78 -33.51
C ILE A 29 12.98 -4.68 -34.54
N ARG A 30 12.82 -5.33 -35.70
CA ARG A 30 13.72 -5.18 -36.84
C ARG A 30 13.27 -4.01 -37.67
N VAL A 31 14.17 -3.05 -37.84
CA VAL A 31 13.88 -1.79 -38.50
C VAL A 31 14.86 -1.55 -39.62
N PRO A 32 14.40 -1.34 -40.87
CA PRO A 32 15.25 -0.88 -41.95
C PRO A 32 15.98 0.42 -41.56
N ASP A 33 17.24 0.57 -41.96
CA ASP A 33 18.10 1.72 -41.56
C ASP A 33 17.53 3.07 -41.98
N GLU A 34 16.63 3.08 -42.95
CA GLU A 34 15.93 4.29 -43.40
C GLU A 34 14.90 4.79 -42.38
N ILE A 35 14.48 3.95 -41.44
CA ILE A 35 13.45 4.26 -40.44
C ILE A 35 14.11 4.45 -39.07
N LYS A 36 13.84 5.59 -38.43
CA LYS A 36 14.24 5.84 -37.03
C LYS A 36 13.02 5.78 -36.14
N LEU A 37 13.03 4.88 -35.17
CA LEU A 37 12.01 4.81 -34.14
C LEU A 37 12.28 5.81 -33.02
N GLU A 38 11.19 6.23 -32.37
CA GLU A 38 11.27 7.08 -31.18
C GLU A 38 11.83 6.30 -29.99
N SER A 39 12.44 7.02 -29.04
CA SER A 39 12.94 6.42 -27.80
C SER A 39 11.82 5.92 -26.87
N ILE A 40 10.64 6.48 -27.00
CA ILE A 40 9.44 6.07 -26.26
C ILE A 40 8.34 5.87 -27.29
N ILE A 41 7.78 4.66 -27.33
CA ILE A 41 6.62 4.31 -28.17
C ILE A 41 5.47 3.98 -27.25
N THR A 42 4.36 4.72 -27.37
CA THR A 42 3.22 4.56 -26.47
C THR A 42 2.58 3.19 -26.64
N ASN A 43 2.26 2.79 -27.88
CA ASN A 43 1.56 1.54 -28.17
C ASN A 43 2.28 0.73 -29.25
N ILE A 44 2.48 -0.55 -29.00
CA ILE A 44 2.93 -1.53 -29.98
C ILE A 44 1.91 -2.69 -29.94
N LYS A 45 1.23 -2.95 -31.05
CA LYS A 45 0.24 -4.04 -31.18
C LYS A 45 0.91 -5.26 -31.80
N GLY A 46 0.66 -6.44 -31.25
CA GLY A 46 1.24 -7.70 -31.77
C GLY A 46 0.53 -8.94 -31.21
N GLU A 47 1.14 -10.09 -31.36
CA GLU A 47 0.66 -11.34 -30.79
C GLU A 47 1.68 -11.85 -29.76
N TYR A 48 1.23 -12.42 -28.67
CA TYR A 48 2.12 -12.93 -27.62
C TYR A 48 1.70 -14.32 -27.16
N ASN A 49 2.48 -15.32 -27.55
CA ASN A 49 2.29 -16.73 -27.18
C ASN A 49 0.82 -17.16 -27.22
N PHE A 50 0.35 -17.79 -26.12
CA PHE A 50 -1.05 -18.23 -25.96
C PHE A 50 -2.02 -17.09 -25.56
N LYS A 51 -1.55 -15.87 -25.36
CA LYS A 51 -2.38 -14.71 -25.03
C LYS A 51 -3.06 -14.11 -26.28
N GLY A 52 -2.62 -14.47 -27.46
CA GLY A 52 -3.16 -13.94 -28.72
C GLY A 52 -2.80 -12.49 -28.96
N LYS A 53 -3.76 -11.68 -29.39
CA LYS A 53 -3.58 -10.26 -29.66
C LYS A 53 -3.30 -9.50 -28.37
N VAL A 54 -2.26 -8.66 -28.36
CA VAL A 54 -1.88 -7.82 -27.21
C VAL A 54 -1.46 -6.43 -27.68
N THR A 55 -1.61 -5.46 -26.79
CA THR A 55 -1.03 -4.13 -26.91
C THR A 55 0.02 -3.93 -25.84
N LEU A 56 1.24 -3.60 -26.24
CA LEU A 56 2.36 -3.25 -25.38
C LEU A 56 2.34 -1.74 -25.15
N ILE A 57 2.33 -1.32 -23.92
CA ILE A 57 2.15 0.10 -23.57
C ILE A 57 3.33 0.60 -22.78
N ASN A 58 3.66 1.90 -22.96
CA ASN A 58 4.76 2.60 -22.31
C ASN A 58 6.12 1.93 -22.57
N ASN A 59 6.44 1.75 -23.87
CA ASN A 59 7.64 1.07 -24.30
C ASN A 59 8.83 2.06 -24.33
N ARG A 60 9.92 1.75 -23.64
CA ARG A 60 11.15 2.58 -23.59
C ARG A 60 12.28 1.86 -24.28
N ASN A 61 12.97 2.56 -25.19
CA ASN A 61 14.14 2.01 -25.86
C ASN A 61 15.25 1.72 -24.83
N SER A 62 15.67 0.48 -24.73
CA SER A 62 16.74 0.02 -23.86
C SER A 62 18.07 -0.15 -24.62
N SER A 63 18.03 -0.49 -25.90
CA SER A 63 19.23 -0.62 -26.75
C SER A 63 18.88 -0.62 -28.23
N VAL A 64 19.87 -0.30 -29.05
CA VAL A 64 19.83 -0.43 -30.51
C VAL A 64 21.12 -1.14 -30.92
N ARG A 65 21.01 -2.17 -31.74
CA ARG A 65 22.15 -2.93 -32.27
C ARG A 65 21.95 -3.23 -33.77
N GLY A 66 23.03 -3.43 -34.48
CA GLY A 66 22.97 -3.92 -35.88
C GLY A 66 22.39 -5.34 -35.93
N SER A 67 21.77 -5.70 -37.05
CA SER A 67 21.27 -7.05 -37.28
C SER A 67 22.41 -7.94 -37.80
N ASP A 68 22.64 -9.08 -37.14
CA ASP A 68 23.65 -10.08 -37.60
C ASP A 68 23.23 -10.74 -38.91
N SER A 69 21.96 -10.70 -39.26
CA SER A 69 21.40 -11.37 -40.43
C SER A 69 21.20 -10.47 -41.65
N ASN A 70 21.14 -9.15 -41.42
CA ASN A 70 20.96 -8.18 -42.51
C ASN A 70 21.67 -6.85 -42.17
N PRO A 71 22.74 -6.48 -42.91
CA PRO A 71 23.53 -5.28 -42.62
C PRO A 71 22.76 -3.96 -42.83
N ASN A 72 21.60 -3.98 -43.47
CA ASN A 72 20.74 -2.82 -43.72
C ASN A 72 19.58 -2.72 -42.71
N GLU A 73 19.67 -3.45 -41.63
CA GLU A 73 18.64 -3.45 -40.57
C GLU A 73 19.26 -3.22 -39.19
N SER A 74 18.57 -2.45 -38.39
CA SER A 74 18.87 -2.26 -36.96
C SER A 74 17.82 -2.98 -36.10
N ILE A 75 18.23 -3.53 -34.96
CA ILE A 75 17.34 -4.14 -33.97
C ILE A 75 17.19 -3.15 -32.83
N TYR A 76 15.97 -2.66 -32.66
CA TYR A 76 15.57 -1.86 -31.52
C TYR A 76 14.99 -2.75 -30.43
N VAL A 77 15.46 -2.60 -29.20
CA VAL A 77 14.95 -3.32 -28.03
C VAL A 77 14.24 -2.35 -27.11
N TYR A 78 12.97 -2.57 -26.87
CA TYR A 78 12.20 -1.76 -25.94
C TYR A 78 11.84 -2.59 -24.70
N GLU A 79 12.03 -2.02 -23.53
CA GLU A 79 11.44 -2.51 -22.30
C GLU A 79 9.98 -2.05 -22.26
N VAL A 80 9.07 -2.99 -22.06
CA VAL A 80 7.62 -2.78 -22.08
C VAL A 80 7.17 -2.43 -20.67
N GLY A 81 6.37 -1.40 -20.50
CA GLY A 81 5.81 -1.04 -19.21
C GLY A 81 4.77 -2.07 -18.74
N TYR A 82 3.79 -2.36 -19.59
CA TYR A 82 2.74 -3.36 -19.30
C TYR A 82 2.08 -3.83 -20.59
N LEU A 83 1.38 -4.96 -20.50
CA LEU A 83 0.60 -5.57 -21.59
C LEU A 83 -0.89 -5.48 -21.30
N VAL A 84 -1.69 -5.19 -22.33
CA VAL A 84 -3.15 -5.32 -22.30
C VAL A 84 -3.57 -6.35 -23.36
N SER A 85 -4.43 -7.30 -23.00
CA SER A 85 -4.97 -8.24 -23.97
C SER A 85 -5.87 -7.52 -24.98
N GLY A 86 -5.81 -7.93 -26.26
CA GLY A 86 -6.50 -7.26 -27.35
C GLY A 86 -5.71 -6.12 -27.99
N TYR A 87 -6.26 -5.58 -29.08
CA TYR A 87 -5.74 -4.40 -29.75
C TYR A 87 -6.50 -3.18 -29.24
N VAL A 88 -5.91 -2.48 -28.28
CA VAL A 88 -6.49 -1.28 -27.65
C VAL A 88 -5.65 -0.03 -27.95
N ASP A 89 -6.28 1.13 -27.92
CA ASP A 89 -5.55 2.39 -27.89
C ASP A 89 -5.64 2.97 -26.46
N GLU A 90 -4.48 3.19 -25.83
CA GLU A 90 -4.41 3.70 -24.46
C GLU A 90 -5.20 5.01 -24.25
N LYS A 91 -5.21 5.86 -25.28
CA LYS A 91 -5.87 7.18 -25.19
C LYS A 91 -7.38 7.09 -25.16
N ASP A 92 -7.93 6.07 -25.82
CA ASP A 92 -9.37 5.88 -25.98
C ASP A 92 -9.95 4.91 -24.94
N LEU A 93 -9.08 4.17 -24.24
CA LEU A 93 -9.49 3.17 -23.27
C LEU A 93 -9.90 3.85 -21.94
N LEU A 94 -11.19 3.96 -21.73
CA LEU A 94 -11.81 4.40 -20.48
C LEU A 94 -12.32 3.19 -19.70
N ILE A 95 -11.81 3.02 -18.49
CA ILE A 95 -12.07 1.86 -17.63
C ILE A 95 -13.22 2.16 -16.70
N SER A 96 -14.26 1.35 -16.75
CA SER A 96 -15.44 1.42 -15.88
C SER A 96 -15.31 0.53 -14.65
N SER A 97 -14.53 -0.56 -14.75
CA SER A 97 -14.30 -1.45 -13.61
C SER A 97 -12.98 -2.20 -13.75
N MET A 98 -12.48 -2.69 -12.62
CA MET A 98 -11.35 -3.62 -12.58
C MET A 98 -11.56 -4.73 -11.57
N LEU A 99 -10.92 -5.86 -11.80
CA LEU A 99 -10.89 -7.02 -10.92
C LEU A 99 -9.42 -7.36 -10.62
N ILE A 100 -9.07 -7.41 -9.34
CA ILE A 100 -7.71 -7.62 -8.88
C ILE A 100 -7.64 -8.89 -8.03
N TYR A 101 -6.65 -9.70 -8.30
CA TYR A 101 -6.34 -10.89 -7.50
C TYR A 101 -4.96 -10.75 -6.87
N PHE A 102 -4.93 -10.73 -5.54
CA PHE A 102 -3.72 -10.85 -4.74
C PHE A 102 -3.68 -12.24 -4.10
N LYS A 103 -2.52 -12.91 -4.19
CA LYS A 103 -2.34 -14.28 -3.68
C LYS A 103 -2.72 -14.43 -2.21
N GLU A 104 -2.41 -13.41 -1.41
CA GLU A 104 -2.65 -13.41 0.04
C GLU A 104 -4.12 -13.40 0.40
N LEU A 105 -5.00 -12.88 -0.46
CA LEU A 105 -6.44 -12.84 -0.20
C LEU A 105 -7.05 -14.23 0.01
N ASP A 106 -6.48 -15.28 -0.56
CA ASP A 106 -6.99 -16.64 -0.41
C ASP A 106 -6.83 -17.18 1.02
N TYR A 107 -5.87 -16.63 1.78
CA TYR A 107 -5.60 -17.01 3.16
C TYR A 107 -6.38 -16.17 4.17
N PHE A 108 -6.92 -15.03 3.73
CA PHE A 108 -7.72 -14.14 4.54
C PHE A 108 -9.20 -14.35 4.22
N PHE A 109 -10.06 -14.19 5.20
CA PHE A 109 -11.51 -14.39 5.05
C PHE A 109 -11.90 -15.84 4.68
N VAL A 110 -11.20 -16.81 5.28
CA VAL A 110 -11.57 -18.22 5.16
C VAL A 110 -12.92 -18.41 5.86
N GLU A 111 -13.98 -18.48 5.08
CA GLU A 111 -15.29 -18.87 5.56
C GLU A 111 -15.54 -20.33 5.14
N ASP A 112 -16.14 -21.14 6.02
CA ASP A 112 -16.57 -22.50 5.70
C ASP A 112 -17.75 -22.47 4.71
N GLU A 113 -17.45 -22.20 3.43
CA GLU A 113 -18.46 -21.98 2.41
C GLU A 113 -18.77 -23.23 1.58
N TYR A 114 -18.12 -24.35 1.89
CA TYR A 114 -18.34 -25.58 1.14
C TYR A 114 -19.12 -26.61 1.95
N LYS A 115 -20.26 -27.01 1.41
CA LYS A 115 -20.93 -28.21 1.84
C LYS A 115 -20.63 -29.31 0.83
N ILE A 116 -19.77 -30.25 1.22
CA ILE A 116 -19.47 -31.44 0.40
C ILE A 116 -20.43 -32.55 0.85
N ASP A 117 -21.43 -32.84 0.04
CA ASP A 117 -22.30 -33.98 0.22
C ASP A 117 -21.81 -35.18 -0.60
N ILE A 118 -21.16 -36.15 0.07
CA ILE A 118 -20.76 -37.43 -0.53
C ILE A 118 -21.91 -38.42 -0.39
N LYS A 119 -22.67 -38.64 -1.43
CA LYS A 119 -23.68 -39.70 -1.43
C LYS A 119 -23.02 -41.07 -1.63
N LYS A 120 -23.22 -41.95 -0.67
CA LYS A 120 -22.56 -43.27 -0.49
C LYS A 120 -22.64 -44.27 -1.65
N MET A 121 -23.30 -44.04 -2.74
CA MET A 121 -23.41 -44.99 -3.85
C MET A 121 -23.39 -44.42 -5.26
N LYS A 122 -23.17 -43.14 -5.44
CA LYS A 122 -22.89 -42.52 -6.72
C LYS A 122 -21.77 -41.53 -6.52
N THR A 123 -20.79 -41.56 -7.37
CA THR A 123 -19.66 -40.60 -7.45
C THR A 123 -20.17 -39.21 -7.86
N GLU A 124 -21.23 -38.71 -7.28
CA GLU A 124 -21.70 -37.35 -7.46
C GLU A 124 -21.18 -36.49 -6.29
N LEU A 125 -20.17 -35.70 -6.58
CA LEU A 125 -19.72 -34.62 -5.73
C LEU A 125 -20.62 -33.41 -5.99
N THR A 126 -21.55 -33.11 -5.08
CA THR A 126 -22.34 -31.87 -5.19
C THR A 126 -21.66 -30.80 -4.36
N ILE A 127 -21.10 -29.80 -5.01
CA ILE A 127 -20.52 -28.61 -4.39
C ILE A 127 -21.60 -27.55 -4.40
N THR A 128 -22.14 -27.21 -3.22
CA THR A 128 -23.06 -26.09 -3.11
C THR A 128 -22.22 -24.83 -2.83
N GLN A 129 -22.11 -24.01 -3.86
CA GLN A 129 -21.41 -22.74 -3.75
C GLN A 129 -22.37 -21.63 -3.34
N LYS A 130 -21.99 -20.83 -2.35
CA LYS A 130 -22.50 -19.48 -2.17
C LYS A 130 -21.53 -18.53 -2.91
N TYR A 131 -22.03 -17.86 -3.95
CA TYR A 131 -21.37 -16.70 -4.49
C TYR A 131 -21.44 -15.60 -3.44
N ASN A 132 -20.30 -15.25 -2.85
CA ASN A 132 -20.25 -14.22 -1.81
C ASN A 132 -19.63 -12.96 -2.41
N SER A 133 -20.48 -11.95 -2.62
CA SER A 133 -20.03 -10.61 -3.00
C SER A 133 -20.42 -9.66 -1.88
N GLU A 134 -19.45 -9.02 -1.29
CA GLU A 134 -19.66 -8.08 -0.18
C GLU A 134 -19.09 -6.70 -0.50
N ILE A 135 -19.88 -5.66 -0.30
CA ILE A 135 -19.43 -4.28 -0.46
C ILE A 135 -18.52 -3.91 0.71
N LEU A 136 -17.29 -3.57 0.40
CA LEU A 136 -16.29 -3.08 1.35
C LEU A 136 -16.32 -1.55 1.48
N LEU A 137 -16.52 -0.86 0.35
CA LEU A 137 -16.63 0.59 0.28
C LEU A 137 -17.62 0.96 -0.82
N ASP A 138 -18.45 1.95 -0.56
CA ASP A 138 -19.26 2.62 -1.57
C ASP A 138 -19.24 4.13 -1.29
N ASP A 139 -18.51 4.87 -2.11
CA ASP A 139 -18.39 6.32 -2.01
C ASP A 139 -18.76 7.03 -3.31
N GLU A 140 -18.51 8.34 -3.40
CA GLU A 140 -18.86 9.15 -4.57
C GLU A 140 -18.08 8.76 -5.84
N ASN A 141 -16.91 8.16 -5.71
CA ASN A 141 -16.00 7.89 -6.82
C ASN A 141 -15.95 6.40 -7.19
N VAL A 142 -15.96 5.52 -6.18
CA VAL A 142 -15.73 4.08 -6.37
C VAL A 142 -16.65 3.23 -5.51
N THR A 143 -17.00 2.05 -6.01
CA THR A 143 -17.56 0.96 -5.21
C THR A 143 -16.57 -0.19 -5.20
N ILE A 144 -16.06 -0.56 -4.02
CA ILE A 144 -15.12 -1.67 -3.83
C ILE A 144 -15.87 -2.85 -3.26
N LYS A 145 -15.71 -4.02 -3.89
CA LYS A 145 -16.34 -5.27 -3.44
C LYS A 145 -15.29 -6.35 -3.27
N TYR A 146 -15.48 -7.14 -2.23
CA TYR A 146 -14.82 -8.43 -2.08
C TYR A 146 -15.68 -9.48 -2.76
N ASN A 147 -15.08 -10.31 -3.60
CA ASN A 147 -15.74 -11.40 -4.30
C ASN A 147 -14.98 -12.69 -4.09
N ARG A 148 -15.71 -13.76 -3.88
CA ARG A 148 -15.15 -15.10 -3.85
C ARG A 148 -15.94 -15.98 -4.82
N THR A 149 -15.21 -16.64 -5.72
CA THR A 149 -15.82 -17.50 -6.76
C THR A 149 -15.18 -18.87 -6.67
N ALA A 150 -15.97 -19.94 -6.51
CA ALA A 150 -15.40 -21.26 -6.65
C ALA A 150 -15.25 -21.61 -8.12
N GLY A 151 -14.14 -22.25 -8.42
CA GLY A 151 -13.85 -22.85 -9.71
C GLY A 151 -13.45 -24.31 -9.53
N ILE A 152 -13.59 -25.09 -10.57
CA ILE A 152 -13.06 -26.44 -10.65
C ILE A 152 -11.98 -26.40 -11.71
N ASP A 153 -10.79 -26.82 -11.33
CA ASP A 153 -9.69 -27.01 -12.27
C ASP A 153 -9.18 -28.45 -12.20
N HIS A 154 -8.50 -28.88 -13.22
CA HIS A 154 -7.87 -30.21 -13.28
C HIS A 154 -6.38 -30.02 -13.46
N ASP A 155 -5.59 -30.62 -12.60
CA ASP A 155 -4.14 -30.63 -12.80
C ASP A 155 -3.74 -31.58 -13.97
N LEU A 156 -2.48 -31.53 -14.38
CA LEU A 156 -1.94 -32.37 -15.45
C LEU A 156 -1.99 -33.86 -15.12
N ALA A 157 -2.16 -34.23 -13.86
CA ALA A 157 -2.33 -35.62 -13.41
C ALA A 157 -3.81 -36.05 -13.35
N GLY A 158 -4.74 -35.14 -13.67
CA GLY A 158 -6.18 -35.41 -13.68
C GLY A 158 -6.85 -35.30 -12.31
N HIS A 159 -6.16 -34.71 -11.30
CA HIS A 159 -6.80 -34.43 -10.01
C HIS A 159 -7.71 -33.20 -10.15
N THR A 160 -8.87 -33.29 -9.53
CA THR A 160 -9.81 -32.16 -9.45
C THR A 160 -9.37 -31.21 -8.35
N LEU A 161 -9.06 -29.98 -8.73
CA LEU A 161 -8.73 -28.91 -7.80
C LEU A 161 -9.93 -28.00 -7.62
N LEU A 162 -10.30 -27.76 -6.36
CA LEU A 162 -11.29 -26.75 -6.02
C LEU A 162 -10.56 -25.42 -5.83
N LEU A 163 -10.76 -24.50 -6.76
CA LEU A 163 -10.22 -23.16 -6.66
C LEU A 163 -11.28 -22.22 -6.09
N ASN A 164 -10.89 -21.40 -5.12
CA ASN A 164 -11.76 -20.39 -4.54
C ASN A 164 -11.01 -19.06 -4.38
N PRO A 165 -10.53 -18.49 -5.49
CA PRO A 165 -9.76 -17.28 -5.44
C PRO A 165 -10.61 -16.12 -4.92
N ALA A 166 -10.07 -15.42 -3.95
CA ALA A 166 -10.64 -14.20 -3.43
C ALA A 166 -10.16 -13.01 -4.27
N LYS A 167 -11.08 -12.20 -4.78
CA LYS A 167 -10.78 -11.07 -5.66
C LYS A 167 -11.41 -9.78 -5.14
N ILE A 168 -10.75 -8.67 -5.41
CA ILE A 168 -11.30 -7.33 -5.18
C ILE A 168 -11.78 -6.78 -6.52
N SER A 169 -13.05 -6.40 -6.60
CA SER A 169 -13.57 -5.66 -7.74
C SER A 169 -13.79 -4.20 -7.38
N ILE A 170 -13.41 -3.32 -8.29
CA ILE A 170 -13.59 -1.88 -8.18
C ILE A 170 -14.43 -1.42 -9.35
N LEU A 171 -15.56 -0.78 -9.04
CA LEU A 171 -16.44 -0.15 -10.03
C LEU A 171 -16.25 1.36 -9.89
N PHE A 172 -15.86 2.01 -10.96
CA PHE A 172 -15.70 3.46 -11.01
C PHE A 172 -17.04 4.13 -11.34
N LYS A 173 -17.47 5.09 -10.53
CA LYS A 173 -18.70 5.86 -10.81
C LYS A 173 -18.55 6.71 -12.09
N ASN A 174 -17.32 7.14 -12.35
CA ASN A 174 -16.91 7.77 -13.61
C ASN A 174 -15.74 6.97 -14.16
N ALA A 175 -15.83 6.57 -15.42
CA ALA A 175 -14.74 5.81 -16.04
C ALA A 175 -13.43 6.60 -16.02
N ILE A 176 -12.34 5.91 -15.72
CA ILE A 176 -11.00 6.48 -15.56
C ILE A 176 -10.06 6.03 -16.69
N ARG A 177 -9.01 6.79 -16.91
CA ARG A 177 -7.98 6.42 -17.91
C ARG A 177 -7.13 5.27 -17.40
N LEU A 178 -6.61 4.47 -18.33
CA LEU A 178 -5.72 3.35 -18.01
C LEU A 178 -4.51 3.78 -17.15
N SER A 179 -3.95 4.96 -17.37
CA SER A 179 -2.85 5.51 -16.56
C SER A 179 -3.18 5.63 -15.05
N ASN A 180 -4.45 5.85 -14.71
CA ASN A 180 -4.88 6.01 -13.32
C ASN A 180 -5.17 4.67 -12.63
N ILE A 181 -5.27 3.57 -13.39
CA ILE A 181 -5.53 2.22 -12.85
C ILE A 181 -4.40 1.80 -11.90
N PHE A 182 -3.14 2.12 -12.23
CA PHE A 182 -2.00 1.76 -11.39
C PHE A 182 -2.03 2.42 -10.01
N GLU A 183 -2.53 3.67 -9.96
CA GLU A 183 -2.74 4.36 -8.69
C GLU A 183 -3.79 3.65 -7.84
N GLU A 184 -4.90 3.22 -8.45
CA GLU A 184 -5.96 2.51 -7.73
C GLU A 184 -5.50 1.11 -7.28
N ILE A 185 -4.77 0.37 -8.11
CA ILE A 185 -4.14 -0.90 -7.70
C ILE A 185 -3.22 -0.68 -6.49
N SER A 186 -2.37 0.35 -6.55
CA SER A 186 -1.45 0.69 -5.45
C SER A 186 -2.18 1.09 -4.17
N LYS A 187 -3.30 1.80 -4.26
CA LYS A 187 -4.13 2.14 -3.09
C LYS A 187 -4.66 0.88 -2.40
N ILE A 188 -5.21 -0.05 -3.16
CA ILE A 188 -5.72 -1.32 -2.63
C ILE A 188 -4.58 -2.17 -2.06
N GLU A 189 -3.47 -2.29 -2.77
CA GLU A 189 -2.28 -3.00 -2.30
C GLU A 189 -1.80 -2.48 -0.94
N LYS A 190 -1.70 -1.16 -0.79
CA LYS A 190 -1.24 -0.52 0.45
C LYS A 190 -2.22 -0.72 1.61
N VAL A 191 -3.51 -0.60 1.36
CA VAL A 191 -4.52 -0.83 2.39
C VAL A 191 -4.55 -2.29 2.82
N LEU A 192 -4.55 -3.23 1.88
CA LEU A 192 -4.49 -4.65 2.19
C LEU A 192 -3.18 -5.00 2.90
N GLY A 193 -2.05 -4.51 2.39
CA GLY A 193 -0.74 -4.72 3.01
C GLY A 193 -0.68 -4.20 4.44
N PHE A 194 -1.27 -3.02 4.70
CA PHE A 194 -1.39 -2.48 6.05
C PHE A 194 -2.28 -3.36 6.93
N VAL A 195 -3.49 -3.71 6.49
CA VAL A 195 -4.45 -4.50 7.28
C VAL A 195 -3.91 -5.88 7.64
N PHE A 196 -3.23 -6.52 6.69
CA PHE A 196 -2.70 -7.88 6.86
C PHE A 196 -1.23 -7.93 7.30
N ASP A 197 -0.60 -6.77 7.50
CA ASP A 197 0.84 -6.63 7.79
C ASP A 197 1.71 -7.49 6.86
N LYS A 198 1.42 -7.40 5.56
CA LYS A 198 2.12 -8.17 4.52
C LYS A 198 2.27 -7.40 3.23
N LYS A 199 3.34 -7.69 2.50
CA LYS A 199 3.45 -7.27 1.12
C LYS A 199 2.52 -8.13 0.27
N MET A 200 1.71 -7.47 -0.55
CA MET A 200 0.72 -8.12 -1.40
C MET A 200 1.34 -8.55 -2.73
N ASN A 201 1.09 -9.78 -3.16
CA ASN A 201 1.54 -10.29 -4.44
C ASN A 201 0.40 -10.25 -5.46
N LEU A 202 0.49 -9.30 -6.38
CA LEU A 202 -0.47 -9.16 -7.48
C LEU A 202 -0.27 -10.32 -8.47
N ILE A 203 -1.32 -11.12 -8.67
CA ILE A 203 -1.32 -12.27 -9.59
C ILE A 203 -2.00 -11.92 -10.90
N GLU A 204 -3.21 -11.35 -10.83
CA GLU A 204 -4.01 -11.06 -12.00
C GLU A 204 -4.72 -9.72 -11.87
N THR A 205 -4.86 -9.03 -12.97
CA THR A 205 -5.70 -7.84 -13.09
C THR A 205 -6.50 -7.89 -14.37
N TYR A 206 -7.80 -7.72 -14.27
CA TYR A 206 -8.69 -7.53 -15.40
C TYR A 206 -9.28 -6.13 -15.32
N ILE A 207 -9.36 -5.47 -16.48
CA ILE A 207 -9.97 -4.15 -16.63
C ILE A 207 -11.09 -4.26 -17.65
N CYS A 208 -12.24 -3.65 -17.38
CA CYS A 208 -13.34 -3.63 -18.32
C CYS A 208 -13.67 -2.17 -18.69
N ASP A 209 -13.90 -1.95 -19.97
CA ASP A 209 -14.27 -0.63 -20.49
C ASP A 209 -15.77 -0.31 -20.30
N ASN A 210 -16.21 0.84 -20.81
CA ASN A 210 -17.60 1.25 -20.78
C ASN A 210 -18.55 0.37 -21.63
N ASN A 211 -18.02 -0.42 -22.53
CA ASN A 211 -18.78 -1.35 -23.37
C ASN A 211 -18.86 -2.75 -22.73
N ASN A 212 -18.29 -2.93 -21.54
CA ASN A 212 -18.09 -4.21 -20.85
C ASN A 212 -17.15 -5.17 -21.59
N GLU A 213 -16.30 -4.65 -22.47
CA GLU A 213 -15.20 -5.43 -22.99
C GLU A 213 -14.11 -5.51 -21.94
N CYS A 214 -13.74 -6.75 -21.56
CA CYS A 214 -12.77 -6.99 -20.50
C CYS A 214 -11.43 -7.44 -21.07
N HIS A 215 -10.37 -6.82 -20.56
CA HIS A 215 -8.99 -7.05 -20.96
C HIS A 215 -8.16 -7.51 -19.76
N GLU A 216 -7.32 -8.50 -19.95
CA GLU A 216 -6.30 -8.83 -18.96
C GLU A 216 -5.20 -7.76 -19.01
N LEU A 217 -4.87 -7.18 -17.87
CA LEU A 217 -3.75 -6.24 -17.69
C LEU A 217 -2.59 -6.99 -17.04
N ILE A 218 -1.54 -7.25 -17.81
CA ILE A 218 -0.35 -7.94 -17.34
C ILE A 218 0.69 -6.89 -16.96
N ILE A 219 0.87 -6.70 -15.67
CA ILE A 219 1.89 -5.81 -15.08
C ILE A 219 3.15 -6.64 -14.88
N GLN A 220 4.32 -6.06 -15.13
CA GLN A 220 5.58 -6.74 -14.80
C GLN A 220 5.55 -7.11 -13.32
N SER A 221 5.58 -8.41 -13.00
CA SER A 221 5.51 -8.84 -11.63
C SER A 221 6.75 -8.33 -10.90
N GLN A 222 6.54 -7.62 -9.84
CA GLN A 222 7.55 -7.44 -8.82
C GLN A 222 7.93 -8.85 -8.34
N LYS A 223 9.18 -9.05 -7.89
CA LYS A 223 9.69 -10.33 -7.39
C LYS A 223 8.61 -11.10 -6.64
N GLU A 224 8.35 -12.35 -7.03
CA GLU A 224 7.57 -13.25 -6.19
C GLU A 224 8.24 -13.30 -4.82
N TYR A 225 7.60 -12.76 -3.82
CA TYR A 225 8.02 -12.95 -2.44
C TYR A 225 7.56 -14.35 -2.04
N ASN A 226 8.49 -15.31 -2.08
CA ASN A 226 8.22 -16.72 -1.77
C ASN A 226 7.85 -16.99 -0.31
N ASP A 227 7.87 -16.00 0.55
CA ASP A 227 7.58 -16.17 1.97
C ASP A 227 6.17 -15.70 2.31
N VAL A 228 5.20 -16.57 2.07
CA VAL A 228 3.94 -16.54 2.82
C VAL A 228 4.22 -17.16 4.20
N ARG A 229 5.17 -16.61 4.95
CA ARG A 229 5.15 -16.81 6.38
C ARG A 229 4.01 -15.98 6.90
N VAL A 230 3.01 -16.65 7.42
CA VAL A 230 2.02 -16.07 8.34
C VAL A 230 2.79 -15.75 9.63
N ASN A 231 3.63 -14.78 9.58
CA ASN A 231 4.31 -14.21 10.74
C ASN A 231 3.53 -12.94 11.08
N ASP A 232 2.64 -13.01 11.95
CA ASP A 232 2.80 -13.47 13.29
C ASP A 232 2.57 -12.35 14.29
N PHE A 233 2.51 -11.06 13.93
CA PHE A 233 2.55 -10.03 14.96
C PHE A 233 1.29 -9.16 15.04
N PHE A 234 0.51 -9.10 13.99
CA PHE A 234 -0.65 -8.22 13.91
C PHE A 234 -1.91 -8.96 13.47
N ILE A 235 -2.08 -10.18 13.93
CA ILE A 235 -3.34 -10.90 13.71
C ILE A 235 -4.43 -10.20 14.51
N VAL A 236 -4.91 -9.13 13.96
CA VAL A 236 -6.29 -8.74 14.12
C VAL A 236 -7.09 -9.93 13.61
N ASP A 237 -8.14 -10.32 14.33
CA ASP A 237 -9.04 -11.39 13.91
C ASP A 237 -9.20 -11.35 12.38
N LEU A 238 -8.51 -12.28 11.68
CA LEU A 238 -8.38 -12.31 10.22
C LEU A 238 -9.73 -12.41 9.51
N ASN A 239 -10.79 -12.72 10.24
CA ASN A 239 -12.16 -12.76 9.77
C ASN A 239 -12.86 -11.39 9.80
N SER A 240 -12.20 -10.34 10.24
CA SER A 240 -12.83 -9.03 10.35
C SER A 240 -12.83 -8.28 9.02
N LYS A 241 -13.72 -8.68 8.11
CA LYS A 241 -14.08 -7.86 6.93
C LYS A 241 -14.47 -6.43 7.35
N GLN A 242 -15.00 -6.27 8.55
CA GLN A 242 -15.37 -4.98 9.11
C GLN A 242 -14.13 -4.07 9.26
N LEU A 243 -13.03 -4.61 9.75
CA LEU A 243 -11.78 -3.84 9.85
C LEU A 243 -11.31 -3.32 8.49
N LEU A 244 -11.34 -4.18 7.46
CA LEU A 244 -10.97 -3.76 6.11
C LEU A 244 -11.89 -2.65 5.59
N LYS A 245 -13.20 -2.73 5.85
CA LYS A 245 -14.18 -1.68 5.52
C LYS A 245 -13.82 -0.35 6.20
N ASP A 246 -13.53 -0.39 7.49
CA ASP A 246 -13.22 0.78 8.28
C ASP A 246 -11.92 1.46 7.81
N VAL A 247 -10.89 0.66 7.54
CA VAL A 247 -9.61 1.17 7.02
C VAL A 247 -9.78 1.74 5.62
N LEU A 248 -10.51 1.06 4.71
CA LEU A 248 -10.80 1.57 3.37
C LEU A 248 -11.57 2.90 3.45
N LYS A 249 -12.61 2.96 4.26
CA LYS A 249 -13.41 4.19 4.45
C LYS A 249 -12.52 5.36 4.87
N LYS A 250 -11.66 5.17 5.87
CA LYS A 250 -10.74 6.22 6.34
C LYS A 250 -9.66 6.55 5.32
N TYR A 251 -9.10 5.55 4.64
CA TYR A 251 -8.09 5.77 3.60
C TYR A 251 -8.60 6.66 2.47
N TYR A 252 -9.83 6.43 1.99
CA TYR A 252 -10.42 7.22 0.91
C TYR A 252 -10.95 8.58 1.37
N SER A 253 -11.31 8.75 2.64
CA SER A 253 -11.90 9.99 3.18
C SER A 253 -10.91 10.91 3.91
N ASP A 254 -9.80 10.41 4.44
CA ASP A 254 -8.82 11.18 5.22
C ASP A 254 -7.41 11.08 4.64
N LYS A 255 -6.95 12.18 4.03
CA LYS A 255 -5.61 12.26 3.41
C LYS A 255 -4.45 12.02 4.38
N ARG A 256 -4.63 12.29 5.70
CA ARG A 256 -3.59 12.06 6.71
C ARG A 256 -3.44 10.57 6.97
N ILE A 257 -4.56 9.85 7.10
CA ILE A 257 -4.57 8.40 7.28
C ILE A 257 -4.04 7.72 6.02
N ALA A 258 -4.48 8.15 4.83
CA ALA A 258 -3.92 7.67 3.57
C ALA A 258 -2.40 7.90 3.50
N GLY A 259 -1.94 9.09 3.87
CA GLY A 259 -0.52 9.42 3.95
C GLY A 259 0.24 8.52 4.92
N ALA A 260 -0.30 8.28 6.11
CA ALA A 260 0.32 7.41 7.11
C ALA A 260 0.40 5.95 6.66
N ILE A 261 -0.67 5.41 6.08
CA ILE A 261 -0.69 4.04 5.53
C ILE A 261 0.28 3.91 4.36
N ASN A 262 0.33 4.91 3.47
CA ASN A 262 1.28 4.92 2.36
C ASN A 262 2.73 4.92 2.87
N MET A 263 3.06 5.78 3.83
CA MET A 263 4.39 5.81 4.44
C MET A 263 4.72 4.49 5.14
N PHE A 264 3.78 3.96 5.92
CA PHE A 264 3.93 2.68 6.58
C PHE A 264 4.26 1.57 5.56
N TYR A 265 3.51 1.49 4.46
CA TYR A 265 3.71 0.47 3.43
C TYR A 265 5.04 0.64 2.69
N GLU A 266 5.30 1.84 2.15
CA GLU A 266 6.49 2.11 1.34
C GLU A 266 7.80 1.88 2.09
N TYR A 267 7.85 2.27 3.36
CA TYR A 267 9.09 2.23 4.13
C TYR A 267 9.31 0.90 4.86
N ILE A 268 8.25 0.15 5.15
CA ILE A 268 8.38 -1.12 5.87
C ILE A 268 8.53 -2.30 4.92
N TYR A 269 7.94 -2.23 3.72
CA TYR A 269 7.95 -3.34 2.77
C TYR A 269 8.93 -3.19 1.60
N ASN A 270 9.64 -2.09 1.50
CA ASN A 270 10.58 -1.82 0.40
C ASN A 270 12.03 -1.83 0.85
N ASP A 271 12.58 -2.83 1.49
CA ASP A 271 14.00 -3.04 1.83
C ASP A 271 14.85 -1.75 1.84
N LEU A 272 14.40 -0.75 2.60
CA LEU A 272 15.10 0.53 2.71
C LEU A 272 16.18 0.44 3.79
N ASP A 273 17.13 1.37 3.70
CA ASP A 273 18.14 1.55 4.73
C ASP A 273 17.49 1.79 6.10
N ASP A 274 18.04 1.16 7.14
CA ASP A 274 17.55 1.22 8.52
C ASP A 274 17.31 2.65 9.03
N ILE A 275 18.10 3.60 8.57
CA ILE A 275 18.00 5.01 8.95
C ILE A 275 16.74 5.65 8.34
N PHE A 276 16.51 5.39 7.05
CA PHE A 276 15.31 5.90 6.38
C PHE A 276 14.05 5.30 6.97
N GLU A 277 14.04 4.01 7.25
CA GLU A 277 12.91 3.36 7.88
C GLU A 277 12.63 3.94 9.28
N PHE A 278 13.66 4.07 10.13
CA PHE A 278 13.52 4.66 11.46
C PHE A 278 12.98 6.09 11.41
N THR A 279 13.59 6.95 10.59
CA THR A 279 13.17 8.37 10.50
C THR A 279 11.74 8.51 9.97
N SER A 280 11.36 7.65 9.04
CA SER A 280 10.01 7.62 8.46
C SER A 280 8.97 7.15 9.47
N LEU A 281 9.27 6.14 10.28
CA LEU A 281 8.40 5.70 11.38
C LEU A 281 8.16 6.81 12.38
N VAL A 282 9.22 7.54 12.80
CA VAL A 282 9.07 8.68 13.73
C VAL A 282 8.25 9.81 13.12
N ASN A 283 8.48 10.15 11.84
CA ASN A 283 7.71 11.19 11.15
C ASN A 283 6.24 10.80 10.97
N THR A 284 5.96 9.53 10.65
CA THR A 284 4.59 9.01 10.53
C THR A 284 3.89 9.03 11.89
N LEU A 285 4.59 8.69 12.96
CA LEU A 285 4.06 8.80 14.31
C LEU A 285 3.69 10.25 14.66
N GLU A 286 4.55 11.20 14.29
CA GLU A 286 4.27 12.63 14.49
C GLU A 286 3.04 13.10 13.71
N LEU A 287 2.85 12.59 12.48
CA LEU A 287 1.68 12.84 11.64
C LEU A 287 0.40 12.31 12.30
N ILE A 288 0.40 11.06 12.77
CA ILE A 288 -0.76 10.41 13.41
C ILE A 288 -1.13 11.10 14.70
N LEU A 289 -0.16 11.50 15.53
CA LEU A 289 -0.40 12.24 16.77
C LEU A 289 -0.89 13.68 16.57
N SER A 290 -0.89 14.13 15.33
CA SER A 290 -1.52 15.39 14.92
C SER A 290 -2.98 15.23 14.52
N ASP A 291 -3.51 13.99 14.52
CA ASP A 291 -4.93 13.70 14.35
C ASP A 291 -5.76 14.28 15.49
N GLU A 292 -7.00 14.70 15.20
CA GLU A 292 -7.87 15.33 16.18
C GLU A 292 -8.10 14.44 17.41
N LYS A 293 -8.18 13.12 17.23
CA LYS A 293 -8.33 12.15 18.32
C LYS A 293 -7.19 12.26 19.34
N TYR A 294 -5.94 12.36 18.87
CA TYR A 294 -4.77 12.37 19.77
C TYR A 294 -4.25 13.75 20.11
N LYS A 295 -4.56 14.75 19.29
CA LYS A 295 -4.07 16.11 19.45
C LYS A 295 -4.49 16.74 20.77
N GLU A 296 -5.76 16.62 21.11
CA GLU A 296 -6.32 17.17 22.37
C GLU A 296 -5.77 16.42 23.57
N GLU A 297 -5.71 15.10 23.53
CA GLU A 297 -5.21 14.27 24.63
C GLU A 297 -3.71 14.50 24.87
N THR A 298 -2.93 14.55 23.79
CA THR A 298 -1.48 14.85 23.86
C THR A 298 -1.23 16.25 24.42
N ARG A 299 -2.03 17.22 24.00
CA ARG A 299 -1.95 18.58 24.53
C ARG A 299 -2.30 18.65 25.99
N LYS A 300 -3.37 18.00 26.41
CA LYS A 300 -3.77 17.93 27.82
C LYS A 300 -2.66 17.33 28.66
N TYR A 301 -2.13 16.17 28.23
CA TYR A 301 -1.01 15.51 28.91
C TYR A 301 0.23 16.41 28.99
N ALA A 302 0.60 17.09 27.91
CA ALA A 302 1.75 17.98 27.87
C ALA A 302 1.57 19.19 28.83
N LEU A 303 0.38 19.78 28.90
CA LEU A 303 0.07 20.87 29.85
C LEU A 303 0.10 20.42 31.32
N GLU A 304 -0.21 19.14 31.58
CA GLU A 304 -0.16 18.58 32.93
C GLU A 304 1.27 18.25 33.37
N THR A 305 2.14 17.83 32.46
CA THR A 305 3.45 17.26 32.76
C THR A 305 4.64 18.16 32.41
N ASN A 306 4.47 19.16 31.53
CA ASN A 306 5.52 20.07 31.07
C ASN A 306 5.31 21.46 31.66
N GLU A 307 6.01 21.76 32.76
CA GLU A 307 5.89 23.04 33.50
C GLU A 307 6.18 24.27 32.61
N LYS A 308 7.13 24.19 31.68
CA LYS A 308 7.44 25.28 30.76
C LYS A 308 6.27 25.57 29.82
N LEU A 309 5.66 24.52 29.25
CA LEU A 309 4.49 24.66 28.37
C LEU A 309 3.29 25.19 29.14
N LYS A 310 3.09 24.73 30.38
CA LYS A 310 2.05 25.19 31.28
C LYS A 310 2.21 26.68 31.60
N GLN A 311 3.42 27.14 31.95
CA GLN A 311 3.71 28.53 32.23
C GLN A 311 3.48 29.41 30.99
N ASN A 312 3.99 29.03 29.84
CA ASN A 312 3.77 29.73 28.56
C ASN A 312 2.27 29.86 28.24
N ASN A 313 1.49 28.80 28.46
CA ASN A 313 0.04 28.82 28.20
C ASN A 313 -0.69 29.79 29.16
N ILE A 314 -0.29 29.87 30.42
CA ILE A 314 -0.83 30.80 31.39
C ILE A 314 -0.53 32.26 30.98
N GLU A 315 0.71 32.55 30.60
CA GLU A 315 1.12 33.89 30.14
C GLU A 315 0.38 34.30 28.87
N MET A 316 0.22 33.37 27.88
CA MET A 316 -0.52 33.66 26.67
C MET A 316 -2.01 33.90 26.90
N ASN A 317 -2.64 33.16 27.80
CA ASN A 317 -4.03 33.43 28.17
C ASN A 317 -4.23 34.81 28.74
N LYS A 318 -3.30 35.29 29.58
CA LYS A 318 -3.33 36.68 30.08
C LYS A 318 -3.22 37.71 28.96
N ILE A 319 -2.41 37.44 27.92
CA ILE A 319 -2.31 38.32 26.75
C ILE A 319 -3.62 38.29 25.97
N PHE A 320 -4.22 37.13 25.78
CA PHE A 320 -5.48 36.99 25.03
C PHE A 320 -6.68 37.67 25.70
N GLU A 321 -6.66 37.85 27.05
CA GLU A 321 -7.67 38.59 27.76
C GLU A 321 -7.64 40.11 27.49
N VAL A 322 -6.52 40.63 26.98
CA VAL A 322 -6.27 42.07 26.82
C VAL A 322 -6.37 42.52 25.35
N ILE A 323 -6.33 41.62 24.40
CA ILE A 323 -6.34 41.91 22.96
C ILE A 323 -7.66 41.50 22.28
N SER A 324 -7.95 42.06 21.08
CA SER A 324 -9.17 41.76 20.36
C SER A 324 -9.20 40.33 19.81
N GLU A 325 -10.38 39.77 19.59
CA GLU A 325 -10.55 38.43 19.00
C GLU A 325 -9.83 38.28 17.64
N GLU A 326 -9.80 39.33 16.81
CA GLU A 326 -9.09 39.32 15.53
C GLU A 326 -7.58 39.21 15.75
N GLN A 327 -7.02 39.93 16.69
CA GLN A 327 -5.59 39.84 17.07
C GLN A 327 -5.26 38.46 17.65
N VAL A 328 -6.16 37.87 18.44
CA VAL A 328 -6.02 36.51 18.96
C VAL A 328 -5.94 35.51 17.79
N LYS A 329 -6.79 35.63 16.75
CA LYS A 329 -6.75 34.77 15.57
C LYS A 329 -5.41 34.89 14.84
N VAL A 330 -4.92 36.10 14.63
CA VAL A 330 -3.64 36.36 13.97
C VAL A 330 -2.50 35.76 14.78
N ILE A 331 -2.45 36.00 16.09
CA ILE A 331 -1.41 35.46 16.95
C ILE A 331 -1.45 33.92 16.94
N LYS A 332 -2.62 33.29 17.02
CA LYS A 332 -2.76 31.82 16.94
C LYS A 332 -2.31 31.25 15.61
N GLN A 333 -2.39 31.99 14.51
CA GLN A 333 -1.88 31.57 13.20
C GLN A 333 -0.36 31.65 13.08
N PHE A 334 0.25 32.71 13.60
CA PHE A 334 1.68 32.97 13.44
C PHE A 334 2.54 32.38 14.56
N TYR A 335 2.02 32.30 15.77
CA TYR A 335 2.76 31.77 16.89
C TYR A 335 2.35 30.33 17.19
N ARG A 336 3.30 29.42 17.00
CA ARG A 336 3.15 27.98 17.32
C ARG A 336 3.25 27.72 18.83
N PHE A 337 2.73 28.63 19.68
CA PHE A 337 2.83 28.56 21.15
C PHE A 337 2.21 27.30 21.78
N ASN A 338 1.38 26.59 21.03
CA ASN A 338 0.70 25.38 21.48
C ASN A 338 1.17 24.12 20.74
N ASN A 339 2.27 24.17 20.00
CA ASN A 339 2.80 22.98 19.40
C ASN A 339 3.43 22.10 20.47
N VAL A 340 2.78 21.00 20.71
CA VAL A 340 3.33 19.92 21.53
C VAL A 340 4.56 19.37 20.81
N GLU A 341 5.71 19.39 21.49
CA GLU A 341 6.96 18.88 20.92
C GLU A 341 6.91 17.36 20.73
N LEU A 342 7.73 16.83 19.82
CA LEU A 342 7.85 15.38 19.62
C LEU A 342 8.14 14.63 20.93
N ARG A 343 8.91 15.24 21.85
CA ARG A 343 9.19 14.68 23.17
C ARG A 343 7.92 14.45 23.99
N ASP A 344 7.02 15.43 24.04
CA ASP A 344 5.78 15.33 24.80
C ASP A 344 4.81 14.34 24.14
N LYS A 345 4.81 14.29 22.82
CA LYS A 345 4.05 13.29 22.06
C LYS A 345 4.52 11.86 22.35
N LEU A 346 5.83 11.61 22.36
CA LEU A 346 6.38 10.29 22.72
C LEU A 346 6.10 9.93 24.19
N LYS A 347 6.23 10.89 25.11
CA LYS A 347 5.88 10.70 26.52
C LYS A 347 4.40 10.35 26.70
N TYR A 348 3.50 11.05 26.00
CA TYR A 348 2.09 10.73 26.01
C TYR A 348 1.86 9.28 25.57
N ILE A 349 2.45 8.87 24.44
CA ILE A 349 2.33 7.50 23.94
C ILE A 349 2.82 6.48 24.97
N PHE A 350 4.05 6.60 25.40
CA PHE A 350 4.63 5.59 26.26
C PHE A 350 4.00 5.59 27.67
N TYR A 351 3.86 6.74 28.29
CA TYR A 351 3.43 6.81 29.70
C TYR A 351 1.91 6.90 29.87
N ASN A 352 1.21 7.59 28.98
CA ASN A 352 -0.22 7.76 29.11
C ASN A 352 -1.03 6.74 28.32
N TYR A 353 -0.69 6.51 27.06
CA TYR A 353 -1.44 5.58 26.20
C TYR A 353 -1.11 4.11 26.56
N PHE A 354 0.17 3.73 26.51
CA PHE A 354 0.61 2.36 26.85
C PHE A 354 0.87 2.11 28.32
N LYS A 355 0.74 3.12 29.21
CA LYS A 355 0.93 3.00 30.65
C LYS A 355 2.29 2.42 31.08
N LEU A 356 3.34 2.67 30.31
CA LEU A 356 4.69 2.24 30.64
C LEU A 356 5.27 3.09 31.79
N GLN A 357 6.21 2.53 32.54
CA GLN A 357 6.77 3.19 33.72
C GLN A 357 7.66 4.38 33.33
N GLN A 358 7.41 5.53 33.92
CA GLN A 358 8.30 6.68 33.80
C GLN A 358 9.45 6.57 34.80
N ASN A 359 10.68 6.57 34.30
CA ASN A 359 11.91 6.57 35.09
C ASN A 359 13.06 7.24 34.31
N GLU A 360 14.24 7.35 34.90
CA GLU A 360 15.41 7.98 34.27
C GLU A 360 15.84 7.28 33.00
N LYS A 361 15.74 5.95 32.95
CA LYS A 361 16.13 5.11 31.80
C LYS A 361 15.20 5.36 30.62
N SER A 362 13.88 5.39 30.85
CA SER A 362 12.89 5.67 29.82
C SER A 362 12.98 7.10 29.28
N GLU A 363 13.31 8.08 30.13
CA GLU A 363 13.56 9.47 29.69
C GLU A 363 14.80 9.57 28.80
N LYS A 364 15.88 8.84 29.13
CA LYS A 364 17.08 8.75 28.30
C LYS A 364 16.78 8.07 26.96
N TYR A 365 15.96 7.02 26.97
CA TYR A 365 15.56 6.33 25.75
C TYR A 365 14.72 7.20 24.81
N ILE A 366 13.70 7.92 25.33
CA ILE A 366 12.93 8.89 24.54
C ILE A 366 13.85 9.97 23.97
N SER A 367 14.80 10.46 24.77
CA SER A 367 15.78 11.45 24.30
C SER A 367 16.66 10.89 23.18
N ALA A 368 17.07 9.63 23.28
CA ALA A 368 17.86 8.96 22.25
C ALA A 368 17.09 8.80 20.93
N ILE A 369 15.80 8.47 20.97
CA ILE A 369 14.94 8.43 19.77
C ILE A 369 14.94 9.78 19.06
N ILE A 370 14.70 10.86 19.82
CA ILE A 370 14.63 12.23 19.28
C ILE A 370 15.97 12.66 18.70
N ASN A 371 17.05 12.44 19.43
CA ASN A 371 18.40 12.82 19.02
C ASN A 371 18.83 12.04 17.77
N THR A 372 18.50 10.75 17.69
CA THR A 372 18.75 9.93 16.49
C THR A 372 18.02 10.49 15.28
N ARG A 373 16.73 10.78 15.40
CA ARG A 373 15.95 11.40 14.33
C ARG A 373 16.53 12.74 13.90
N ASN A 374 16.84 13.61 14.87
CA ASN A 374 17.39 14.95 14.57
C ASN A 374 18.79 14.87 13.93
N TYR A 375 19.62 13.93 14.37
CA TYR A 375 20.93 13.69 13.75
C TYR A 375 20.81 13.34 12.27
N PHE A 376 19.94 12.40 11.91
CA PHE A 376 19.80 11.98 10.52
C PHE A 376 18.99 12.92 9.64
N VAL A 377 18.02 13.65 10.18
CA VAL A 377 17.17 14.57 9.39
C VAL A 377 17.79 15.96 9.27
N HIS A 378 18.45 16.45 10.31
CA HIS A 378 18.93 17.84 10.39
C HIS A 378 20.44 17.98 10.47
N GLY A 379 21.21 16.87 10.50
CA GLY A 379 22.66 16.91 10.66
C GLY A 379 23.10 17.41 12.04
N GLY A 380 22.34 17.08 13.10
CA GLY A 380 22.65 17.45 14.47
C GLY A 380 23.91 16.79 15.03
N GLU A 381 24.23 17.09 16.28
CA GLU A 381 25.37 16.45 16.96
C GLU A 381 25.10 14.96 17.24
N LYS A 382 26.14 14.13 17.09
CA LYS A 382 26.09 12.69 17.39
C LYS A 382 26.19 12.42 18.90
N VAL A 383 25.28 13.02 19.67
CA VAL A 383 25.24 12.90 21.12
C VAL A 383 24.01 12.16 21.57
N ASN A 384 24.19 11.12 22.37
CA ASN A 384 23.10 10.31 22.93
C ASN A 384 22.11 9.82 21.85
N ILE A 385 22.61 9.21 20.80
CA ILE A 385 21.83 8.54 19.74
C ILE A 385 21.73 7.04 20.02
N LEU A 386 20.71 6.40 19.45
CA LEU A 386 20.56 4.94 19.48
C LEU A 386 21.76 4.26 18.79
N ASN A 387 22.28 3.21 19.41
CA ASN A 387 23.21 2.34 18.70
C ASN A 387 22.45 1.49 17.65
N PRO A 388 23.13 0.83 16.70
CA PRO A 388 22.47 0.07 15.64
C PRO A 388 21.49 -1.00 16.13
N VAL A 389 21.80 -1.71 17.21
CA VAL A 389 20.93 -2.76 17.77
C VAL A 389 19.68 -2.12 18.39
N ASP A 390 19.85 -1.10 19.23
CA ASP A 390 18.71 -0.41 19.82
C ASP A 390 17.84 0.29 18.76
N MET A 391 18.43 0.73 17.65
CA MET A 391 17.69 1.32 16.53
C MET A 391 16.78 0.28 15.85
N VAL A 392 17.27 -0.94 15.60
CA VAL A 392 16.45 -2.02 15.02
C VAL A 392 15.29 -2.39 15.95
N GLU A 393 15.55 -2.56 17.25
CA GLU A 393 14.50 -2.84 18.23
C GLU A 393 13.49 -1.68 18.33
N THR A 394 13.97 -0.45 18.27
CA THR A 394 13.10 0.75 18.31
C THR A 394 12.23 0.85 17.05
N LYS A 395 12.76 0.56 15.86
CA LYS A 395 11.95 0.50 14.63
C LYS A 395 10.78 -0.45 14.79
N TYR A 396 11.07 -1.65 15.29
CA TYR A 396 10.05 -2.66 15.53
C TYR A 396 8.98 -2.19 16.51
N LEU A 397 9.38 -1.58 17.62
CA LEU A 397 8.47 -0.98 18.60
C LEU A 397 7.62 0.13 17.99
N LEU A 398 8.22 1.05 17.25
CA LEU A 398 7.52 2.15 16.60
C LEU A 398 6.53 1.67 15.53
N LYS A 399 6.90 0.62 14.76
CA LYS A 399 6.00 -0.04 13.81
C LYS A 399 4.73 -0.52 14.49
N MET A 400 4.86 -1.26 15.59
CA MET A 400 3.72 -1.77 16.34
C MET A 400 2.84 -0.66 16.91
N ILE A 401 3.46 0.37 17.48
CA ILE A 401 2.75 1.53 18.00
C ILE A 401 1.94 2.22 16.91
N LEU A 402 2.56 2.50 15.77
CA LEU A 402 1.89 3.13 14.62
C LEU A 402 0.70 2.32 14.12
N TYR A 403 0.89 1.01 13.98
CA TYR A 403 -0.17 0.12 13.56
C TYR A 403 -1.39 0.22 14.47
N ILE A 404 -1.18 0.12 15.81
CA ILE A 404 -2.24 0.24 16.80
C ILE A 404 -2.95 1.59 16.72
N LEU A 405 -2.19 2.69 16.63
CA LEU A 405 -2.75 4.03 16.59
C LEU A 405 -3.57 4.29 15.32
N ILE A 406 -3.09 3.87 14.15
CA ILE A 406 -3.82 4.00 12.89
C ILE A 406 -5.12 3.18 12.95
N LEU A 407 -5.04 1.92 13.39
CA LEU A 407 -6.23 1.09 13.55
C LEU A 407 -7.24 1.70 14.50
N SER A 408 -6.78 2.23 15.64
CA SER A 408 -7.65 2.88 16.62
C SER A 408 -8.38 4.11 16.05
N ILE A 409 -7.76 4.86 15.13
CA ILE A 409 -8.45 5.95 14.42
C ILE A 409 -9.48 5.38 13.44
N CYS A 410 -9.11 4.35 12.69
CA CYS A 410 -9.99 3.76 11.67
C CYS A 410 -11.24 3.12 12.28
N THR A 411 -11.10 2.44 13.43
CA THR A 411 -12.17 1.64 14.05
C THR A 411 -12.95 2.38 15.14
N SER A 412 -12.60 3.61 15.47
CA SER A 412 -13.18 4.36 16.60
C SER A 412 -14.72 4.54 16.51
N GLU A 413 -15.26 4.51 15.32
CA GLU A 413 -16.70 4.65 15.08
C GLU A 413 -17.46 3.33 15.18
N SER A 414 -16.80 2.19 14.86
CA SER A 414 -17.45 0.90 14.71
C SER A 414 -17.21 -0.07 15.86
N ASN A 415 -16.05 -0.06 16.48
CA ASN A 415 -15.73 -0.98 17.58
C ASN A 415 -14.57 -0.50 18.48
N PRO A 416 -14.87 0.25 19.56
CA PRO A 416 -13.84 0.72 20.49
C PRO A 416 -13.13 -0.41 21.27
N LYS A 417 -13.62 -1.67 21.20
CA LYS A 417 -13.00 -2.83 21.87
C LYS A 417 -11.87 -3.49 21.05
N VAL A 418 -11.73 -3.19 19.78
CA VAL A 418 -10.57 -3.63 18.98
C VAL A 418 -9.26 -3.08 19.56
N GLU A 419 -9.34 -1.99 20.33
CA GLU A 419 -8.18 -1.39 21.00
C GLU A 419 -7.50 -2.31 22.03
N ALA A 420 -8.23 -3.17 22.70
CA ALA A 420 -7.74 -3.75 23.95
C ALA A 420 -7.29 -5.21 23.88
N ASN A 421 -7.71 -5.98 22.90
CA ASN A 421 -7.61 -7.44 22.96
C ASN A 421 -6.51 -8.06 22.12
N ASN A 422 -5.62 -7.27 21.51
CA ASN A 422 -4.73 -7.79 20.49
C ASN A 422 -3.32 -8.07 21.01
N LEU A 423 -2.73 -9.13 20.47
CA LEU A 423 -1.35 -9.56 20.69
C LEU A 423 -0.31 -8.43 20.56
N ALA A 424 -0.64 -7.36 19.83
CA ALA A 424 0.22 -6.21 19.65
C ALA A 424 0.52 -5.44 20.95
N ILE A 425 -0.47 -5.25 21.83
CA ILE A 425 -0.24 -4.55 23.11
C ILE A 425 0.73 -5.32 24.01
N PRO A 426 0.53 -6.62 24.29
CA PRO A 426 1.52 -7.42 25.02
C PRO A 426 2.91 -7.41 24.36
N THR A 427 2.98 -7.40 23.03
CA THR A 427 4.24 -7.36 22.31
C THR A 427 4.95 -6.01 22.46
N VAL A 428 4.20 -4.89 22.42
CA VAL A 428 4.74 -3.56 22.76
C VAL A 428 5.33 -3.56 24.17
N TYR A 429 4.63 -4.11 25.15
CA TYR A 429 5.13 -4.22 26.53
C TYR A 429 6.40 -5.05 26.59
N ASN A 430 6.41 -6.24 26.01
CA ASN A 430 7.57 -7.16 26.03
C ASN A 430 8.80 -6.55 25.35
N THR A 431 8.61 -5.84 24.23
CA THR A 431 9.71 -5.17 23.53
C THR A 431 10.19 -3.93 24.29
N ALA A 432 9.28 -3.18 24.89
CA ALA A 432 9.59 -1.96 25.59
C ALA A 432 10.17 -2.19 26.99
N ILE A 433 9.95 -3.33 27.62
CA ILE A 433 10.33 -3.62 29.02
C ILE A 433 11.81 -3.33 29.28
N LYS A 434 12.69 -3.66 28.33
CA LYS A 434 14.13 -3.40 28.39
C LYS A 434 14.46 -1.92 28.62
N TYR A 435 13.64 -1.00 28.14
CA TYR A 435 13.87 0.44 28.16
C TYR A 435 13.07 1.16 29.25
N PHE A 436 12.06 0.50 29.81
CA PHE A 436 11.11 1.11 30.76
C PHE A 436 11.11 0.47 32.15
N THR A 437 11.86 -0.61 32.37
CA THR A 437 12.18 -1.18 33.68
C THR A 437 13.66 -0.99 33.98
#